data_d2aad1c89de8212043d4e1c032af7123
#
_entry.id   d2aad1c89de8212043d4e1c032af7123
#
_cell.length_a   1.000
_cell.length_b   1.000
_cell.length_c   1.000
_cell.angle_alpha   90.00
_cell.angle_beta   90.00
_cell.angle_gamma   90.00
#
_symmetry.space_group_name_H-M   'P 1'
#
loop_
_entity.id
_entity.type
_entity.pdbx_description
1 polymer ?
#
loop_
_entity_poly.entity_id
_entity_poly.type
_entity_poly.pdbx_seq_one_letter_code
_entity_poly.pdbx_strand_id
1 'polypeptide(L)'
;MADTAVIDYYGILNLPSSADLLGIETAYARLSGELAQLSILDEGHRDALKRVNEAYAVLSTPKLRREYDTVFLSRERHAEIAARKRFVRRRQWMQRIVLSALLSVVIAQAGALAYLGREHVSEAANTVLGPLLPGDAG
;
A
#
# COMPACT_ATOMS: atom_id res chain seq x y z
N MET A 1 21.17 3.19 12.50
CA MET A 1 21.65 1.86 12.08
C MET A 1 21.35 1.76 10.60
N ALA A 2 22.38 1.62 9.77
CA ALA A 2 22.22 1.52 8.33
C ALA A 2 21.37 0.26 8.01
N ASP A 3 20.27 0.45 7.33
CA ASP A 3 19.47 -0.64 6.80
C ASP A 3 20.28 -1.31 5.69
N THR A 4 21.08 -2.30 6.07
CA THR A 4 21.89 -3.08 5.12
C THR A 4 20.89 -3.85 4.26
N ALA A 5 20.64 -3.34 3.06
CA ALA A 5 19.77 -4.01 2.10
C ALA A 5 20.29 -5.43 1.87
N VAL A 6 19.50 -6.43 2.25
CA VAL A 6 19.84 -7.83 1.95
C VAL A 6 19.71 -8.02 0.45
N ILE A 7 20.78 -8.47 -0.20
CA ILE A 7 20.80 -8.76 -1.62
C ILE A 7 19.83 -9.92 -1.90
N ASP A 8 18.98 -9.78 -2.91
CA ASP A 8 18.06 -10.84 -3.33
C ASP A 8 18.77 -11.83 -4.26
N TYR A 9 19.37 -12.85 -3.68
CA TYR A 9 20.09 -13.89 -4.44
C TYR A 9 19.14 -14.77 -5.27
N TYR A 10 17.92 -15.00 -4.82
CA TYR A 10 16.93 -15.72 -5.61
C TYR A 10 16.49 -14.91 -6.82
N GLY A 11 16.27 -13.61 -6.67
CA GLY A 11 15.97 -12.71 -7.78
C GLY A 11 17.09 -12.59 -8.80
N ILE A 12 18.36 -12.61 -8.35
CA ILE A 12 19.54 -12.61 -9.26
C ILE A 12 19.56 -13.85 -10.15
N LEU A 13 19.21 -15.03 -9.62
CA LEU A 13 19.10 -16.27 -10.39
C LEU A 13 17.77 -16.42 -11.13
N ASN A 14 16.84 -15.45 -10.96
CA ASN A 14 15.49 -15.50 -11.50
C ASN A 14 14.71 -16.75 -11.06
N LEU A 15 14.78 -17.06 -9.75
CA LEU A 15 14.17 -18.21 -9.11
C LEU A 15 13.25 -17.78 -7.96
N PRO A 16 12.21 -18.57 -7.65
CA PRO A 16 11.48 -18.41 -6.41
C PRO A 16 12.31 -18.88 -5.20
N SER A 17 12.05 -18.35 -4.01
CA SER A 17 12.73 -18.76 -2.77
C SER A 17 12.50 -20.23 -2.40
N SER A 18 11.49 -20.88 -2.99
CA SER A 18 11.18 -22.30 -2.84
C SER A 18 11.98 -23.22 -3.81
N ALA A 19 12.85 -22.67 -4.67
CA ALA A 19 13.60 -23.46 -5.65
C ALA A 19 14.46 -24.54 -4.96
N ASP A 20 14.53 -25.72 -5.55
CA ASP A 20 15.40 -26.80 -5.12
C ASP A 20 16.85 -26.60 -5.61
N LEU A 21 17.75 -27.46 -5.15
CA LEU A 21 19.17 -27.37 -5.53
C LEU A 21 19.36 -27.55 -7.05
N LEU A 22 18.63 -28.47 -7.66
CA LEU A 22 18.72 -28.69 -9.12
C LEU A 22 18.29 -27.45 -9.92
N GLY A 23 17.23 -26.78 -9.46
CA GLY A 23 16.80 -25.51 -10.06
C GLY A 23 17.87 -24.41 -9.96
N ILE A 24 18.54 -24.33 -8.80
CA ILE A 24 19.64 -23.37 -8.57
C ILE A 24 20.81 -23.66 -9.51
N GLU A 25 21.24 -24.92 -9.62
CA GLU A 25 22.33 -25.33 -10.50
C GLU A 25 22.00 -25.08 -11.97
N THR A 26 20.79 -25.42 -12.39
CA THR A 26 20.32 -25.19 -13.77
C THR A 26 20.28 -23.70 -14.14
N ALA A 27 19.72 -22.87 -13.26
CA ALA A 27 19.66 -21.43 -13.46
C ALA A 27 21.06 -20.80 -13.53
N TYR A 28 21.95 -21.22 -12.62
CA TYR A 28 23.35 -20.79 -12.63
C TYR A 28 24.07 -21.17 -13.92
N ALA A 29 23.98 -22.44 -14.36
CA ALA A 29 24.64 -22.90 -15.57
C ALA A 29 24.18 -22.09 -16.81
N ARG A 30 22.88 -21.82 -16.92
CA ARG A 30 22.32 -20.99 -18.00
C ARG A 30 22.83 -19.56 -17.94
N LEU A 31 22.65 -18.87 -16.81
CA LEU A 31 23.00 -17.46 -16.67
C LEU A 31 24.50 -17.21 -16.75
N SER A 32 25.32 -18.09 -16.16
CA SER A 32 26.78 -17.97 -16.23
C SER A 32 27.30 -18.19 -17.65
N GLY A 33 26.71 -19.14 -18.40
CA GLY A 33 27.07 -19.36 -19.81
C GLY A 33 26.69 -18.16 -20.68
N GLU A 34 25.49 -17.59 -20.53
CA GLU A 34 25.06 -16.41 -21.28
C GLU A 34 25.94 -15.18 -20.95
N LEU A 35 26.17 -14.91 -19.68
CA LEU A 35 26.93 -13.74 -19.23
C LEU A 35 28.42 -13.86 -19.49
N ALA A 36 29.02 -15.07 -19.49
CA ALA A 36 30.41 -15.26 -19.78
C ALA A 36 30.79 -14.82 -21.21
N GLN A 37 29.92 -15.09 -22.17
CA GLN A 37 30.10 -14.66 -23.54
C GLN A 37 30.00 -13.15 -23.71
N LEU A 38 29.08 -12.51 -22.97
CA LEU A 38 28.85 -11.06 -23.04
C LEU A 38 29.82 -10.25 -22.18
N SER A 39 30.42 -10.84 -21.15
CA SER A 39 31.33 -10.18 -20.21
C SER A 39 32.64 -9.70 -20.86
N ILE A 40 32.98 -10.22 -22.05
CA ILE A 40 34.12 -9.79 -22.84
C ILE A 40 33.83 -8.42 -23.47
N LEU A 41 32.58 -8.11 -23.75
CA LEU A 41 32.14 -6.93 -24.49
C LEU A 41 31.83 -5.72 -23.60
N ASP A 42 31.37 -5.95 -22.39
CA ASP A 42 30.87 -4.88 -21.51
C ASP A 42 31.13 -5.17 -20.03
N GLU A 43 31.46 -4.11 -19.27
CA GLU A 43 31.74 -4.18 -17.84
C GLU A 43 30.46 -4.49 -17.02
N GLY A 44 29.32 -4.04 -17.49
CA GLY A 44 28.02 -4.34 -16.85
C GLY A 44 27.70 -5.83 -16.81
N HIS A 45 28.02 -6.57 -17.90
CA HIS A 45 27.84 -8.03 -17.94
C HIS A 45 28.84 -8.75 -17.03
N ARG A 46 30.05 -8.20 -16.87
CA ARG A 46 31.04 -8.72 -15.93
C ARG A 46 30.62 -8.62 -14.50
N ASP A 47 29.99 -7.50 -14.13
CA ASP A 47 29.44 -7.31 -12.79
C ASP A 47 28.18 -8.17 -12.55
N ALA A 48 27.35 -8.35 -13.58
CA ALA A 48 26.22 -9.28 -13.50
C ALA A 48 26.71 -10.72 -13.27
N LEU A 49 27.77 -11.16 -13.97
CA LEU A 49 28.37 -12.49 -13.79
C LEU A 49 28.92 -12.68 -12.36
N LYS A 50 29.56 -11.65 -11.79
CA LYS A 50 30.02 -11.70 -10.39
C LYS A 50 28.85 -11.93 -9.42
N ARG A 51 27.73 -11.19 -9.61
CA ARG A 51 26.53 -11.35 -8.78
C ARG A 51 25.91 -12.74 -8.91
N VAL A 52 25.85 -13.29 -10.11
CA VAL A 52 25.36 -14.65 -10.35
C VAL A 52 26.23 -15.68 -9.65
N ASN A 53 27.56 -15.53 -9.71
CA ASN A 53 28.51 -16.41 -9.04
C ASN A 53 28.34 -16.32 -7.49
N GLU A 54 28.18 -15.12 -6.95
CA GLU A 54 27.97 -14.89 -5.52
C GLU A 54 26.64 -15.52 -5.05
N ALA A 55 25.55 -15.31 -5.79
CA ALA A 55 24.25 -15.90 -5.50
C ALA A 55 24.32 -17.44 -5.48
N TYR A 56 24.98 -18.03 -6.46
CA TYR A 56 25.18 -19.48 -6.51
C TYR A 56 26.01 -19.98 -5.32
N ALA A 57 27.13 -19.33 -4.98
CA ALA A 57 27.98 -19.72 -3.85
C ALA A 57 27.19 -19.78 -2.52
N VAL A 58 26.27 -18.85 -2.30
CA VAL A 58 25.43 -18.81 -1.10
C VAL A 58 24.32 -19.86 -1.18
N LEU A 59 23.57 -19.93 -2.28
CA LEU A 59 22.37 -20.75 -2.40
C LEU A 59 22.66 -22.24 -2.64
N SER A 60 23.78 -22.60 -3.25
CA SER A 60 24.20 -24.00 -3.46
C SER A 60 24.75 -24.66 -2.19
N THR A 61 25.23 -23.88 -1.23
CA THR A 61 25.77 -24.39 0.03
C THR A 61 24.67 -24.48 1.08
N PRO A 62 24.27 -25.69 1.58
CA PRO A 62 23.12 -25.83 2.46
C PRO A 62 23.20 -25.05 3.78
N LYS A 63 24.41 -24.82 4.30
CA LYS A 63 24.61 -24.02 5.52
C LYS A 63 24.38 -22.54 5.24
N LEU A 64 25.04 -22.00 4.22
CA LEU A 64 24.93 -20.58 3.86
C LEU A 64 23.51 -20.22 3.42
N ARG A 65 22.87 -21.11 2.64
CA ARG A 65 21.48 -20.95 2.24
C ARG A 65 20.55 -20.83 3.45
N ARG A 66 20.69 -21.70 4.45
CA ARG A 66 19.85 -21.63 5.68
C ARG A 66 20.05 -20.33 6.45
N GLU A 67 21.29 -19.87 6.57
CA GLU A 67 21.60 -18.60 7.23
C GLU A 67 20.99 -17.41 6.45
N TYR A 68 21.15 -17.41 5.14
CA TYR A 68 20.56 -16.40 4.26
C TYR A 68 19.02 -16.42 4.32
N ASP A 69 18.39 -17.58 4.19
CA ASP A 69 16.93 -17.74 4.22
C ASP A 69 16.34 -17.26 5.54
N THR A 70 17.01 -17.46 6.65
CA THR A 70 16.54 -16.97 7.96
C THR A 70 16.37 -15.44 7.94
N VAL A 71 17.30 -14.72 7.36
CA VAL A 71 17.27 -13.25 7.28
C VAL A 71 16.34 -12.79 6.14
N PHE A 72 16.47 -13.37 4.96
CA PHE A 72 15.73 -13.00 3.76
C PHE A 72 14.23 -13.23 3.93
N LEU A 73 13.80 -14.44 4.30
CA LEU A 73 12.38 -14.78 4.46
C LEU A 73 11.72 -14.05 5.65
N SER A 74 12.49 -13.68 6.67
CA SER A 74 11.95 -12.84 7.73
C SER A 74 11.59 -11.43 7.20
N ARG A 75 12.42 -10.86 6.35
CA ARG A 75 12.18 -9.55 5.71
C ARG A 75 11.01 -9.60 4.72
N GLU A 76 10.94 -10.63 3.86
CA GLU A 76 9.80 -10.81 2.95
C GLU A 76 8.49 -10.84 3.73
N ARG A 77 8.40 -11.66 4.77
CA ARG A 77 7.21 -11.72 5.64
C ARG A 77 6.85 -10.37 6.27
N HIS A 78 7.85 -9.62 6.75
CA HIS A 78 7.61 -8.29 7.30
C HIS A 78 7.15 -7.29 6.23
N ALA A 79 7.71 -7.35 5.03
CA ALA A 79 7.31 -6.50 3.91
C ALA A 79 5.87 -6.78 3.45
N GLU A 80 5.49 -8.06 3.32
CA GLU A 80 4.12 -8.46 3.00
C GLU A 80 3.10 -8.04 4.07
N ILE A 81 3.44 -8.22 5.35
CA ILE A 81 2.59 -7.77 6.47
C ILE A 81 2.45 -6.24 6.45
N ALA A 82 3.53 -5.51 6.20
CA ALA A 82 3.50 -4.05 6.10
C ALA A 82 2.68 -3.57 4.91
N ALA A 83 2.81 -4.21 3.74
CA ALA A 83 2.02 -3.91 2.55
C ALA A 83 0.52 -4.16 2.79
N ARG A 84 0.17 -5.30 3.40
CA ARG A 84 -1.20 -5.65 3.78
C ARG A 84 -1.80 -4.64 4.77
N LYS A 85 -1.02 -4.22 5.78
CA LYS A 85 -1.45 -3.20 6.75
C LYS A 85 -1.70 -1.83 6.09
N ARG A 86 -0.87 -1.41 5.12
CA ARG A 86 -1.05 -0.17 4.36
C ARG A 86 -2.34 -0.19 3.53
N PHE A 87 -2.64 -1.30 2.88
CA PHE A 87 -3.86 -1.47 2.08
C PHE A 87 -5.12 -1.40 2.94
N VAL A 88 -5.16 -2.10 4.06
CA VAL A 88 -6.30 -2.08 5.01
C VAL A 88 -6.51 -0.68 5.59
N ARG A 89 -5.43 0.01 6.00
CA ARG A 89 -5.50 1.37 6.54
C ARG A 89 -6.08 2.35 5.52
N ARG A 90 -5.66 2.26 4.25
CA ARG A 90 -6.17 3.12 3.17
C ARG A 90 -7.67 2.92 2.94
N ARG A 91 -8.14 1.66 2.95
CA ARG A 91 -9.57 1.33 2.82
C ARG A 91 -10.40 1.90 3.97
N GLN A 92 -9.94 1.75 5.21
CA GLN A 92 -10.64 2.29 6.39
C GLN A 92 -10.68 3.82 6.37
N TRP A 93 -9.62 4.47 5.94
CA TRP A 93 -9.57 5.93 5.81
C TRP A 93 -10.56 6.43 4.76
N MET A 94 -10.63 5.79 3.59
CA MET A 94 -11.62 6.11 2.56
C MET A 94 -13.06 5.93 3.05
N GLN A 95 -13.36 4.86 3.78
CA GLN A 95 -14.70 4.66 4.36
C GLN A 95 -15.07 5.77 5.33
N ARG A 96 -14.15 6.23 6.16
CA ARG A 96 -14.40 7.34 7.09
C ARG A 96 -14.69 8.66 6.36
N ILE A 97 -13.97 8.95 5.28
CA ILE A 97 -14.23 10.15 4.47
C ILE A 97 -15.61 10.08 3.82
N VAL A 98 -15.98 8.95 3.23
CA VAL A 98 -17.31 8.79 2.61
C VAL A 98 -18.42 8.94 3.64
N LEU A 99 -18.28 8.33 4.81
CA LEU A 99 -19.27 8.46 5.90
C LEU A 99 -19.37 9.89 6.41
N SER A 100 -18.25 10.61 6.60
CA SER A 100 -18.28 12.01 7.03
C SER A 100 -18.91 12.92 5.98
N ALA A 101 -18.65 12.68 4.70
CA ALA A 101 -19.27 13.43 3.61
C ALA A 101 -20.78 13.20 3.53
N LEU A 102 -21.24 11.96 3.69
CA LEU A 102 -22.68 11.67 3.74
C LEU A 102 -23.35 12.31 4.94
N LEU A 103 -22.72 12.27 6.12
CA LEU A 103 -23.24 12.90 7.32
C LEU A 103 -23.36 14.43 7.15
N SER A 104 -22.37 15.08 6.53
CA SER A 104 -22.43 16.52 6.29
C SER A 104 -23.57 16.93 5.35
N VAL A 105 -23.86 16.11 4.32
CA VAL A 105 -25.00 16.32 3.42
C VAL A 105 -26.33 16.22 4.18
N VAL A 106 -26.48 15.20 5.05
CA VAL A 106 -27.70 15.03 5.85
C VAL A 106 -27.91 16.21 6.80
N ILE A 107 -26.86 16.68 7.45
CA ILE A 107 -26.95 17.87 8.35
C ILE A 107 -27.32 19.12 7.56
N ALA A 108 -26.73 19.33 6.38
CA ALA A 108 -27.06 20.47 5.53
C ALA A 108 -28.53 20.45 5.09
N GLN A 109 -29.06 19.29 4.71
CA GLN A 109 -30.48 19.14 4.33
C GLN A 109 -31.42 19.41 5.52
N ALA A 110 -31.09 18.87 6.69
CA ALA A 110 -31.86 19.10 7.90
C ALA A 110 -31.88 20.60 8.29
N GLY A 111 -30.75 21.28 8.18
CA GLY A 111 -30.61 22.71 8.38
C GLY A 111 -31.44 23.54 7.41
N ALA A 112 -31.42 23.19 6.11
CA ALA A 112 -32.20 23.84 5.08
C ALA A 112 -33.72 23.70 5.33
N LEU A 113 -34.18 22.52 5.71
CA LEU A 113 -35.59 22.28 6.06
C LEU A 113 -36.04 23.06 7.30
N ALA A 114 -35.16 23.14 8.32
CA ALA A 114 -35.44 23.93 9.51
C ALA A 114 -35.49 25.44 9.21
N TYR A 115 -34.62 25.92 8.31
CA TYR A 115 -34.62 27.32 7.89
C TYR A 115 -35.92 27.68 7.14
N LEU A 116 -36.33 26.88 6.15
CA LEU A 116 -37.56 27.09 5.37
C LEU A 116 -38.80 26.97 6.24
N GLY A 117 -38.81 26.05 7.22
CA GLY A 117 -39.91 25.90 8.17
C GLY A 117 -40.12 27.12 9.07
N ARG A 118 -39.06 27.85 9.42
CA ARG A 118 -39.17 29.07 10.23
C ARG A 118 -39.90 30.20 9.50
N GLU A 119 -39.72 30.35 8.20
CA GLU A 119 -40.39 31.38 7.41
C GLU A 119 -41.89 31.15 7.34
N HIS A 120 -42.33 29.90 7.16
CA HIS A 120 -43.76 29.56 7.15
C HIS A 120 -44.43 29.71 8.52
N VAL A 121 -43.71 29.43 9.60
CA VAL A 121 -44.25 29.61 10.95
C VAL A 121 -44.39 31.08 11.30
N SER A 122 -43.47 31.95 10.87
CA SER A 122 -43.54 33.40 11.11
C SER A 122 -44.69 34.08 10.33
N GLU A 123 -44.96 33.63 9.12
CA GLU A 123 -46.07 34.11 8.30
C GLU A 123 -47.42 33.69 8.88
N ALA A 124 -47.55 32.44 9.30
CA ALA A 124 -48.75 31.94 9.93
C ALA A 124 -49.05 32.63 11.29
N ALA A 125 -47.98 32.89 12.08
CA ALA A 125 -48.14 33.62 13.34
C ALA A 125 -48.61 35.08 13.14
N ASN A 126 -48.08 35.75 12.11
CA ASN A 126 -48.48 37.13 11.76
C ASN A 126 -49.92 37.18 11.23
N THR A 127 -50.34 36.16 10.49
CA THR A 127 -51.70 36.10 9.93
C THR A 127 -52.79 35.84 11.01
N VAL A 128 -52.43 35.08 12.03
CA VAL A 128 -53.38 34.69 13.10
C VAL A 128 -53.40 35.70 14.25
N LEU A 129 -52.27 36.32 14.60
CA LEU A 129 -52.16 37.24 15.74
C LEU A 129 -52.27 38.71 15.35
N GLY A 130 -52.09 39.05 14.10
CA GLY A 130 -52.17 40.44 13.59
C GLY A 130 -53.52 41.13 13.88
N PRO A 131 -54.68 40.47 13.76
CA PRO A 131 -55.97 41.13 13.98
C PRO A 131 -56.39 41.21 15.47
N LEU A 132 -55.60 40.64 16.41
CA LEU A 132 -55.98 40.60 17.84
C LEU A 132 -55.28 41.70 18.69
N LEU A 133 -54.41 42.51 18.10
CA LEU A 133 -53.84 43.64 18.82
C LEU A 133 -54.82 44.86 18.71
N PRO A 134 -55.38 45.34 19.85
CA PRO A 134 -56.19 46.53 19.80
C PRO A 134 -55.33 47.71 19.41
N GLY A 135 -55.77 48.38 18.36
CA GLY A 135 -55.16 49.65 17.92
C GLY A 135 -55.21 50.62 19.09
N ASP A 136 -54.05 51.18 19.45
CA ASP A 136 -53.95 52.32 20.36
C ASP A 136 -54.73 53.49 19.75
N ALA A 137 -55.87 53.74 20.38
CA ALA A 137 -56.63 54.94 20.19
C ALA A 137 -56.12 55.96 21.22
N GLY A 138 -55.50 57.02 20.77
CA GLY A 138 -55.08 58.16 21.55
C GLY A 138 -54.59 59.26 20.73
#